data_4ea9f9280b09ed78d15ec8ed4f109753
#
_entry.id   4ea9f9280b09ed78d15ec8ed4f109753
#
_cell.length_a   1.000
_cell.length_b   1.000
_cell.length_c   1.000
_cell.angle_alpha   90.00
_cell.angle_beta   90.00
_cell.angle_gamma   90.00
#
_symmetry.space_group_name_H-M   'P 1'
#
loop_
_entity.id
_entity.type
_entity.pdbx_description
1 polymer ?
#
loop_
_entity_poly.entity_id
_entity_poly.type
_entity_poly.pdbx_seq_one_letter_code
_entity_poly.pdbx_strand_id
1 'polypeptide(L)'
;MPVTRSKFALLIAVAWATLSAATGQAAVRGDFAGLIDIGRGRKMYLECRGSGSPTVVLVAGLKASAGDWNIAKRLEPTVFAAVAKFTRVCAYDRPGTPVGEKPSRSDPVAQPTTAEDAVSDLHALLSAAGVARPYVLVGQSYGGLVIRLFASTYPDDVSGLVLVDALTEGLRDAETPEQWAIQRKLMEGDIRESLVLYPALERNDPDRSFDQVRAAPPLRPLPLIVLSADRPWGPQIPSLIA
;
A
#
# COMPACT_ATOMS: atom_id res chain seq x y z
N MET A 1 22.88 -11.37 -81.48
CA MET A 1 22.55 -11.92 -80.16
C MET A 1 23.00 -10.93 -79.10
N PRO A 2 22.08 -10.21 -78.46
CA PRO A 2 22.48 -9.31 -77.35
C PRO A 2 22.41 -10.01 -75.97
N VAL A 3 23.46 -9.85 -75.23
CA VAL A 3 23.62 -10.36 -73.83
C VAL A 3 22.97 -9.37 -72.87
N THR A 4 21.89 -9.80 -72.18
CA THR A 4 21.20 -9.05 -71.16
C THR A 4 21.97 -9.15 -69.83
N ARG A 5 22.48 -7.99 -69.37
CA ARG A 5 23.07 -7.90 -67.99
C ARG A 5 21.97 -7.67 -66.94
N SER A 6 21.73 -8.67 -66.15
CA SER A 6 20.86 -8.57 -64.95
C SER A 6 21.59 -7.82 -63.84
N LYS A 7 21.01 -6.68 -63.41
CA LYS A 7 21.51 -5.94 -62.22
C LYS A 7 20.82 -6.49 -60.97
N PHE A 8 21.52 -7.24 -60.15
CA PHE A 8 21.08 -7.59 -58.79
C PHE A 8 21.29 -6.38 -57.90
N ALA A 9 20.20 -5.79 -57.44
CA ALA A 9 20.23 -4.79 -56.37
C ALA A 9 20.20 -5.50 -55.04
N LEU A 10 21.28 -5.38 -54.28
CA LEU A 10 21.40 -5.91 -52.91
C LEU A 10 20.77 -4.89 -51.94
N LEU A 11 19.58 -5.17 -51.43
CA LEU A 11 18.93 -4.39 -50.37
C LEU A 11 19.53 -4.83 -49.01
N ILE A 12 20.39 -3.98 -48.44
CA ILE A 12 20.88 -4.15 -47.09
C ILE A 12 19.84 -3.52 -46.13
N ALA A 13 19.04 -4.36 -45.48
CA ALA A 13 18.16 -3.92 -44.39
C ALA A 13 18.98 -3.74 -43.12
N VAL A 14 19.24 -2.49 -42.74
CA VAL A 14 19.86 -2.16 -41.45
C VAL A 14 18.75 -2.22 -40.37
N ALA A 15 18.71 -3.33 -39.62
CA ALA A 15 17.84 -3.44 -38.44
C ALA A 15 18.43 -2.59 -37.30
N TRP A 16 17.81 -1.48 -36.99
CA TRP A 16 18.08 -0.72 -35.78
C TRP A 16 17.48 -1.46 -34.60
N ALA A 17 18.29 -2.21 -33.87
CA ALA A 17 17.93 -2.74 -32.56
C ALA A 17 17.93 -1.56 -31.56
N THR A 18 16.76 -1.03 -31.24
CA THR A 18 16.61 -0.09 -30.12
C THR A 18 16.82 -0.87 -28.82
N LEU A 19 18.02 -0.77 -28.28
CA LEU A 19 18.32 -1.26 -26.94
C LEU A 19 17.59 -0.32 -25.95
N SER A 20 16.37 -0.70 -25.54
CA SER A 20 15.70 -0.06 -24.41
C SER A 20 16.51 -0.39 -23.17
N ALA A 21 17.39 0.52 -22.74
CA ALA A 21 18.01 0.46 -21.43
C ALA A 21 16.89 0.56 -20.39
N ALA A 22 16.47 -0.58 -19.84
CA ALA A 22 15.72 -0.58 -18.60
C ALA A 22 16.65 0.00 -17.53
N THR A 23 16.44 1.27 -17.19
CA THR A 23 17.09 1.90 -16.03
C THR A 23 16.53 1.21 -14.78
N GLY A 24 17.07 0.06 -14.44
CA GLY A 24 16.76 -0.64 -13.20
C GLY A 24 17.12 0.28 -12.05
N GLN A 25 16.11 0.74 -11.31
CA GLN A 25 16.35 1.48 -10.09
C GLN A 25 17.13 0.58 -9.13
N ALA A 26 18.24 1.10 -8.59
CA ALA A 26 19.05 0.32 -7.66
C ALA A 26 18.25 -0.04 -6.42
N ALA A 27 18.32 -1.30 -5.98
CA ALA A 27 17.65 -1.75 -4.77
C ALA A 27 18.02 -0.89 -3.57
N VAL A 28 17.03 -0.48 -2.80
CA VAL A 28 17.21 0.32 -1.58
C VAL A 28 17.93 -0.52 -0.53
N ARG A 29 19.20 -0.21 -0.30
CA ARG A 29 20.04 -0.86 0.71
C ARG A 29 20.29 0.08 1.89
N GLY A 30 20.35 -0.47 3.11
CA GLY A 30 20.52 0.33 4.32
C GLY A 30 19.30 1.20 4.65
N ASP A 31 19.48 2.17 5.52
CA ASP A 31 18.44 3.12 5.89
C ASP A 31 18.12 4.03 4.71
N PHE A 32 16.84 4.24 4.47
CA PHE A 32 16.32 5.01 3.34
C PHE A 32 15.05 5.75 3.74
N ALA A 33 14.89 6.95 3.22
CA ALA A 33 13.63 7.70 3.28
C ALA A 33 13.53 8.61 2.05
N GLY A 34 12.53 8.39 1.20
CA GLY A 34 12.40 9.16 -0.04
C GLY A 34 11.33 8.62 -0.98
N LEU A 35 11.30 9.20 -2.18
CA LEU A 35 10.37 8.83 -3.24
C LEU A 35 10.96 7.74 -4.12
N ILE A 36 10.16 6.71 -4.38
CA ILE A 36 10.44 5.62 -5.30
C ILE A 36 9.54 5.77 -6.52
N ASP A 37 10.12 5.73 -7.71
CA ASP A 37 9.37 5.68 -8.97
C ASP A 37 8.76 4.28 -9.14
N ILE A 38 7.42 4.21 -9.10
CA ILE A 38 6.66 2.97 -9.25
C ILE A 38 6.21 2.72 -10.70
N GLY A 39 6.72 3.52 -11.62
CA GLY A 39 6.31 3.50 -13.03
C GLY A 39 5.07 4.35 -13.33
N ARG A 40 4.73 4.46 -14.61
CA ARG A 40 3.60 5.25 -15.10
C ARG A 40 3.64 6.72 -14.69
N GLY A 41 4.83 7.28 -14.48
CA GLY A 41 5.02 8.67 -14.06
C GLY A 41 4.62 8.95 -12.61
N ARG A 42 4.50 7.93 -11.76
CA ARG A 42 4.10 8.06 -10.35
C ARG A 42 5.24 7.70 -9.40
N LYS A 43 5.34 8.46 -8.31
CA LYS A 43 6.28 8.21 -7.22
C LYS A 43 5.54 8.04 -5.91
N MET A 44 6.04 7.14 -5.07
CA MET A 44 5.50 6.91 -3.73
C MET A 44 6.60 7.00 -2.69
N TYR A 45 6.26 7.54 -1.52
CA TYR A 45 7.17 7.66 -0.40
C TYR A 45 7.33 6.31 0.30
N LEU A 46 8.59 5.95 0.53
CA LEU A 46 9.01 4.78 1.29
C LEU A 46 10.06 5.20 2.32
N GLU A 47 9.96 4.67 3.53
CA GLU A 47 10.98 4.74 4.57
C GLU A 47 11.31 3.33 5.03
N CYS A 48 12.61 2.98 5.04
CA CYS A 48 13.09 1.69 5.53
C CYS A 48 14.27 1.88 6.47
N ARG A 49 14.34 1.08 7.55
CA ARG A 49 15.48 1.05 8.49
C ARG A 49 15.82 -0.35 8.92
N GLY A 50 17.02 -0.50 9.49
CA GLY A 50 17.52 -1.76 9.98
C GLY A 50 17.93 -2.71 8.86
N SER A 51 18.28 -3.93 9.25
CA SER A 51 18.76 -4.97 8.35
C SER A 51 18.31 -6.34 8.84
N GLY A 52 18.24 -7.32 7.92
CA GLY A 52 17.81 -8.68 8.23
C GLY A 52 16.63 -9.14 7.40
N SER A 53 16.13 -10.33 7.71
CA SER A 53 15.02 -11.00 7.01
C SER A 53 14.22 -11.82 8.04
N PRO A 54 12.91 -11.93 7.88
CA PRO A 54 12.06 -11.31 6.85
C PRO A 54 11.99 -9.79 7.01
N THR A 55 11.69 -9.08 5.91
CA THR A 55 11.38 -7.65 5.99
C THR A 55 9.99 -7.45 6.57
N VAL A 56 9.88 -6.59 7.58
CA VAL A 56 8.58 -6.15 8.12
C VAL A 56 8.09 -4.95 7.32
N VAL A 57 6.86 -5.01 6.80
CA VAL A 57 6.22 -3.90 6.10
C VAL A 57 5.02 -3.42 6.91
N LEU A 58 5.07 -2.17 7.33
CA LEU A 58 4.03 -1.54 8.15
C LEU A 58 3.04 -0.79 7.25
N VAL A 59 1.78 -1.19 7.32
CA VAL A 59 0.67 -0.65 6.51
C VAL A 59 -0.32 0.07 7.44
N ALA A 60 -0.30 1.38 7.39
CA ALA A 60 -1.09 2.23 8.27
C ALA A 60 -2.60 2.21 7.93
N GLY A 61 -3.42 2.68 8.84
CA GLY A 61 -4.87 2.84 8.66
C GLY A 61 -5.23 3.88 7.60
N LEU A 62 -6.51 4.03 7.32
CA LEU A 62 -7.01 5.04 6.38
C LEU A 62 -6.60 6.44 6.84
N LYS A 63 -6.11 7.27 5.92
CA LYS A 63 -5.60 8.63 6.17
C LYS A 63 -4.38 8.70 7.10
N ALA A 64 -3.74 7.56 7.41
CA ALA A 64 -2.53 7.48 8.22
C ALA A 64 -1.30 7.23 7.35
N SER A 65 -0.21 7.90 7.67
CA SER A 65 1.07 7.89 6.95
C SER A 65 2.09 6.93 7.56
N ALA A 66 3.24 6.76 6.92
CA ALA A 66 4.39 6.07 7.50
C ALA A 66 4.82 6.68 8.85
N GLY A 67 4.62 8.00 9.02
CA GLY A 67 4.95 8.72 10.25
C GLY A 67 4.15 8.26 11.47
N ASP A 68 2.95 7.70 11.28
CA ASP A 68 2.10 7.25 12.38
C ASP A 68 2.71 6.07 13.14
N TRP A 69 3.56 5.29 12.52
CA TRP A 69 4.34 4.22 13.16
C TRP A 69 5.50 4.74 14.03
N ASN A 70 5.77 6.05 13.95
CA ASN A 70 6.80 6.76 14.72
C ASN A 70 6.22 7.64 15.83
N ILE A 71 4.91 7.56 16.11
CA ILE A 71 4.29 8.36 17.16
C ILE A 71 4.58 7.76 18.54
N ALA A 72 5.40 8.46 19.32
CA ALA A 72 5.71 8.12 20.71
C ALA A 72 4.75 8.85 21.65
N LYS A 73 3.53 8.34 21.86
CA LYS A 73 2.60 8.95 22.82
C LYS A 73 2.87 8.53 24.28
N ARG A 74 3.34 7.31 24.52
CA ARG A 74 3.58 6.75 25.86
C ARG A 74 4.63 5.64 25.89
N LEU A 75 5.07 5.15 24.75
CA LEU A 75 5.98 4.02 24.62
C LEU A 75 7.17 4.43 23.76
N GLU A 76 8.35 4.44 24.35
CA GLU A 76 9.58 4.46 23.60
C GLU A 76 10.31 3.12 23.80
N PRO A 77 10.85 2.53 22.75
CA PRO A 77 10.88 3.04 21.35
C PRO A 77 9.54 2.91 20.65
N THR A 78 9.33 3.73 19.60
CA THR A 78 8.18 3.60 18.69
C THR A 78 8.19 2.27 17.97
N VAL A 79 7.06 1.84 17.40
CA VAL A 79 6.95 0.55 16.69
C VAL A 79 8.00 0.45 15.58
N PHE A 80 8.13 1.47 14.75
CA PHE A 80 9.12 1.49 13.66
C PHE A 80 10.55 1.35 14.19
N ALA A 81 10.92 2.14 15.20
CA ALA A 81 12.25 2.10 15.79
C ALA A 81 12.52 0.79 16.56
N ALA A 82 11.51 0.20 17.19
CA ALA A 82 11.64 -1.07 17.89
C ALA A 82 11.92 -2.23 16.94
N VAL A 83 11.16 -2.33 15.85
CA VAL A 83 11.32 -3.37 14.83
C VAL A 83 12.66 -3.25 14.12
N ALA A 84 13.11 -2.02 13.83
CA ALA A 84 14.40 -1.75 13.18
C ALA A 84 15.61 -2.30 13.96
N LYS A 85 15.46 -2.57 15.26
CA LYS A 85 16.55 -3.11 16.10
C LYS A 85 16.85 -4.58 15.82
N PHE A 86 15.90 -5.34 15.28
CA PHE A 86 16.08 -6.80 15.12
C PHE A 86 15.86 -7.30 13.68
N THR A 87 15.22 -6.51 12.81
CA THR A 87 15.08 -6.84 11.39
C THR A 87 14.93 -5.58 10.54
N ARG A 88 14.89 -5.76 9.22
CA ARG A 88 14.55 -4.66 8.32
C ARG A 88 13.06 -4.33 8.43
N VAL A 89 12.74 -3.05 8.55
CA VAL A 89 11.36 -2.55 8.60
C VAL A 89 11.17 -1.44 7.56
N CYS A 90 10.04 -1.46 6.87
CA CYS A 90 9.64 -0.44 5.93
C CYS A 90 8.23 0.06 6.24
N ALA A 91 7.98 1.36 6.03
CA ALA A 91 6.66 1.98 6.06
C ALA A 91 6.54 2.94 4.86
N TYR A 92 5.32 3.22 4.43
CA TYR A 92 5.08 4.01 3.23
C TYR A 92 3.84 4.87 3.36
N ASP A 93 3.72 5.86 2.49
CA ASP A 93 2.51 6.66 2.37
C ASP A 93 1.69 6.19 1.16
N ARG A 94 0.42 5.90 1.38
CA ARG A 94 -0.51 5.76 0.27
C ARG A 94 -0.82 7.14 -0.33
N PRO A 95 -1.20 7.21 -1.63
CA PRO A 95 -1.66 8.46 -2.23
C PRO A 95 -2.78 9.10 -1.41
N GLY A 96 -2.65 10.39 -1.13
CA GLY A 96 -3.65 11.15 -0.39
C GLY A 96 -3.56 11.07 1.14
N THR A 97 -2.62 10.29 1.72
CA THR A 97 -2.43 10.28 3.18
C THR A 97 -1.74 11.56 3.65
N PRO A 98 -2.35 12.38 4.52
CA PRO A 98 -1.71 13.60 5.00
C PRO A 98 -0.56 13.29 5.96
N VAL A 99 0.42 14.19 6.03
CA VAL A 99 1.52 14.12 6.99
C VAL A 99 1.47 15.36 7.88
N GLY A 100 0.81 15.23 9.02
CA GLY A 100 0.42 16.39 9.83
C GLY A 100 -0.52 17.29 9.02
N GLU A 101 -0.17 18.57 8.89
CA GLU A 101 -0.94 19.56 8.11
C GLU A 101 -0.51 19.64 6.62
N LYS A 102 0.35 18.73 6.16
CA LYS A 102 0.86 18.72 4.79
C LYS A 102 0.17 17.66 3.95
N PRO A 103 0.07 17.86 2.61
CA PRO A 103 -0.38 16.83 1.69
C PRO A 103 0.49 15.57 1.76
N SER A 104 -0.02 14.49 1.17
CA SER A 104 0.75 13.25 1.00
C SER A 104 2.10 13.51 0.33
N ARG A 105 3.11 12.74 0.74
CA ARG A 105 4.41 12.72 0.06
C ARG A 105 4.38 11.90 -1.23
N SER A 106 3.43 10.97 -1.33
CA SER A 106 3.19 10.18 -2.55
C SER A 106 2.37 10.96 -3.56
N ASP A 107 2.62 10.72 -4.85
CA ASP A 107 1.88 11.38 -5.93
C ASP A 107 0.38 11.08 -5.84
N PRO A 108 -0.47 12.06 -6.13
CA PRO A 108 -1.91 11.92 -6.01
C PRO A 108 -2.48 10.98 -7.07
N VAL A 109 -3.60 10.34 -6.73
CA VAL A 109 -4.45 9.57 -7.65
C VAL A 109 -5.91 10.00 -7.52
N ALA A 110 -6.72 9.63 -8.49
CA ALA A 110 -8.17 9.82 -8.40
C ALA A 110 -8.73 9.10 -7.16
N GLN A 111 -9.63 9.74 -6.46
CA GLN A 111 -10.27 9.24 -5.24
C GLN A 111 -11.79 9.07 -5.44
N PRO A 112 -12.44 8.07 -4.80
CA PRO A 112 -11.88 7.10 -3.86
C PRO A 112 -11.07 6.00 -4.54
N THR A 113 -10.14 5.39 -3.78
CA THR A 113 -9.41 4.17 -4.17
C THR A 113 -10.05 2.92 -3.55
N THR A 114 -9.62 1.75 -3.97
CA THR A 114 -10.04 0.46 -3.45
C THR A 114 -8.90 -0.30 -2.76
N ALA A 115 -9.21 -1.42 -2.13
CA ALA A 115 -8.20 -2.29 -1.55
C ALA A 115 -7.25 -2.87 -2.63
N GLU A 116 -7.75 -3.21 -3.82
CA GLU A 116 -6.90 -3.67 -4.93
C GLU A 116 -5.96 -2.59 -5.43
N ASP A 117 -6.40 -1.32 -5.50
CA ASP A 117 -5.52 -0.20 -5.85
C ASP A 117 -4.37 -0.08 -4.84
N ALA A 118 -4.69 -0.15 -3.53
CA ALA A 118 -3.68 -0.10 -2.47
C ALA A 118 -2.71 -1.28 -2.51
N VAL A 119 -3.19 -2.50 -2.81
CA VAL A 119 -2.37 -3.71 -2.98
C VAL A 119 -1.46 -3.59 -4.20
N SER A 120 -1.99 -3.14 -5.32
CA SER A 120 -1.23 -2.94 -6.56
C SER A 120 -0.10 -1.91 -6.37
N ASP A 121 -0.42 -0.79 -5.74
CA ASP A 121 0.55 0.26 -5.44
C ASP A 121 1.64 -0.22 -4.47
N LEU A 122 1.28 -0.94 -3.40
CA LEU A 122 2.24 -1.50 -2.46
C LEU A 122 3.18 -2.51 -3.14
N HIS A 123 2.63 -3.43 -3.94
CA HIS A 123 3.44 -4.40 -4.66
C HIS A 123 4.40 -3.73 -5.65
N ALA A 124 3.93 -2.73 -6.41
CA ALA A 124 4.77 -1.96 -7.32
C ALA A 124 5.88 -1.22 -6.56
N LEU A 125 5.54 -0.60 -5.41
CA LEU A 125 6.49 0.12 -4.57
C LEU A 125 7.60 -0.78 -4.03
N LEU A 126 7.25 -1.91 -3.41
CA LEU A 126 8.21 -2.85 -2.84
C LEU A 126 9.11 -3.47 -3.93
N SER A 127 8.53 -3.78 -5.09
CA SER A 127 9.26 -4.30 -6.24
C SER A 127 10.22 -3.26 -6.82
N ALA A 128 9.77 -2.02 -7.06
CA ALA A 128 10.61 -0.96 -7.59
C ALA A 128 11.73 -0.55 -6.64
N ALA A 129 11.48 -0.57 -5.33
CA ALA A 129 12.48 -0.31 -4.32
C ALA A 129 13.46 -1.48 -4.11
N GLY A 130 13.21 -2.65 -4.70
CA GLY A 130 14.02 -3.86 -4.50
C GLY A 130 14.03 -4.32 -3.04
N VAL A 131 12.90 -4.14 -2.32
CA VAL A 131 12.76 -4.62 -0.94
C VAL A 131 12.75 -6.15 -0.92
N ALA A 132 13.65 -6.73 -0.14
CA ALA A 132 13.82 -8.18 -0.13
C ALA A 132 12.62 -8.91 0.48
N ARG A 133 12.13 -9.92 -0.23
CA ARG A 133 11.13 -10.91 0.24
C ARG A 133 11.78 -12.02 1.06
N PRO A 134 11.04 -12.82 1.87
CA PRO A 134 9.61 -12.67 2.12
C PRO A 134 9.30 -11.55 3.11
N TYR A 135 8.03 -11.10 3.13
CA TYR A 135 7.54 -10.06 4.02
C TYR A 135 6.76 -10.61 5.21
N VAL A 136 6.91 -10.00 6.38
CA VAL A 136 5.91 -10.01 7.43
C VAL A 136 5.13 -8.70 7.31
N LEU A 137 3.84 -8.77 7.00
CA LEU A 137 3.00 -7.60 6.83
C LEU A 137 2.29 -7.28 8.15
N VAL A 138 2.37 -6.03 8.58
CA VAL A 138 1.69 -5.52 9.79
C VAL A 138 0.69 -4.47 9.33
N GLY A 139 -0.60 -4.70 9.55
CA GLY A 139 -1.66 -3.80 9.09
C GLY A 139 -2.57 -3.33 10.22
N GLN A 140 -2.71 -2.01 10.33
CA GLN A 140 -3.59 -1.38 11.29
C GLN A 140 -4.87 -0.91 10.61
N SER A 141 -6.06 -1.17 11.19
CA SER A 141 -7.35 -0.71 10.66
C SER A 141 -7.50 -1.07 9.17
N TYR A 142 -7.73 -0.10 8.27
CA TYR A 142 -7.77 -0.31 6.81
C TYR A 142 -6.51 -1.02 6.27
N GLY A 143 -5.34 -0.74 6.83
CA GLY A 143 -4.11 -1.47 6.49
C GLY A 143 -4.22 -2.97 6.70
N GLY A 144 -5.00 -3.42 7.68
CA GLY A 144 -5.27 -4.84 7.91
C GLY A 144 -6.07 -5.49 6.77
N LEU A 145 -7.03 -4.76 6.18
CA LEU A 145 -7.75 -5.21 4.99
C LEU A 145 -6.80 -5.34 3.79
N VAL A 146 -5.95 -4.32 3.59
CA VAL A 146 -4.97 -4.28 2.49
C VAL A 146 -3.99 -5.45 2.57
N ILE A 147 -3.40 -5.73 3.75
CA ILE A 147 -2.40 -6.81 3.87
C ILE A 147 -3.00 -8.21 3.72
N ARG A 148 -4.26 -8.41 4.10
CA ARG A 148 -4.97 -9.67 3.87
C ARG A 148 -5.18 -9.90 2.37
N LEU A 149 -5.63 -8.88 1.64
CA LEU A 149 -5.79 -8.96 0.18
C LEU A 149 -4.42 -9.12 -0.51
N PHE A 150 -3.39 -8.44 -0.04
CA PHE A 150 -2.02 -8.61 -0.55
C PHE A 150 -1.54 -10.04 -0.41
N ALA A 151 -1.70 -10.65 0.78
CA ALA A 151 -1.27 -12.01 1.05
C ALA A 151 -2.06 -13.06 0.24
N SER A 152 -3.33 -12.79 -0.10
CA SER A 152 -4.12 -13.63 -1.00
C SER A 152 -3.69 -13.50 -2.45
N THR A 153 -3.29 -12.27 -2.87
CA THR A 153 -2.90 -11.98 -4.26
C THR A 153 -1.46 -12.40 -4.56
N TYR A 154 -0.55 -12.20 -3.59
CA TYR A 154 0.88 -12.49 -3.70
C TYR A 154 1.35 -13.44 -2.58
N PRO A 155 0.84 -14.68 -2.52
CA PRO A 155 1.08 -15.58 -1.40
C PRO A 155 2.56 -15.94 -1.22
N ASP A 156 3.35 -15.98 -2.29
CA ASP A 156 4.78 -16.33 -2.21
C ASP A 156 5.65 -15.21 -1.67
N ASP A 157 5.13 -13.99 -1.63
CA ASP A 157 5.84 -12.83 -1.11
C ASP A 157 5.71 -12.69 0.42
N VAL A 158 4.76 -13.40 1.06
CA VAL A 158 4.38 -13.19 2.46
C VAL A 158 4.69 -14.41 3.32
N SER A 159 5.37 -14.18 4.44
CA SER A 159 5.71 -15.21 5.44
C SER A 159 4.94 -15.10 6.75
N GLY A 160 4.19 -14.01 6.98
CA GLY A 160 3.38 -13.82 8.18
C GLY A 160 2.56 -12.54 8.15
N LEU A 161 1.50 -12.51 8.95
CA LEU A 161 0.61 -11.35 9.11
C LEU A 161 0.48 -10.96 10.58
N VAL A 162 0.46 -9.66 10.85
CA VAL A 162 0.06 -9.08 12.14
C VAL A 162 -1.08 -8.10 11.89
N LEU A 163 -2.25 -8.40 12.39
CA LEU A 163 -3.45 -7.57 12.30
C LEU A 163 -3.59 -6.75 13.59
N VAL A 164 -3.62 -5.42 13.47
CA VAL A 164 -3.71 -4.49 14.60
C VAL A 164 -5.02 -3.71 14.49
N ASP A 165 -6.00 -4.02 15.33
CA ASP A 165 -7.36 -3.48 15.22
C ASP A 165 -7.86 -3.41 13.78
N ALA A 166 -7.65 -4.51 13.06
CA ALA A 166 -7.78 -4.56 11.62
C ALA A 166 -9.24 -4.46 11.18
N LEU A 167 -9.47 -3.64 10.16
CA LEU A 167 -10.75 -3.62 9.46
C LEU A 167 -10.95 -4.98 8.75
N THR A 168 -12.15 -5.51 8.84
CA THR A 168 -12.56 -6.75 8.19
C THR A 168 -13.87 -6.55 7.43
N GLU A 169 -14.02 -7.26 6.32
CA GLU A 169 -15.25 -7.29 5.53
C GLU A 169 -16.46 -7.82 6.30
N GLY A 170 -16.23 -8.56 7.39
CA GLY A 170 -17.28 -8.99 8.31
C GLY A 170 -17.95 -7.84 9.07
N LEU A 171 -17.34 -6.66 9.12
CA LEU A 171 -17.95 -5.48 9.73
C LEU A 171 -19.29 -5.14 9.09
N ARG A 172 -19.37 -5.16 7.74
CA ARG A 172 -20.61 -4.90 7.01
C ARG A 172 -21.74 -5.87 7.37
N ASP A 173 -21.40 -7.13 7.65
CA ASP A 173 -22.40 -8.15 8.03
C ASP A 173 -22.82 -8.05 9.50
N ALA A 174 -21.98 -7.46 10.34
CA ALA A 174 -22.23 -7.29 11.76
C ALA A 174 -23.06 -6.02 12.07
N GLU A 175 -23.18 -5.10 11.13
CA GLU A 175 -23.88 -3.83 11.28
C GLU A 175 -25.27 -3.85 10.66
N THR A 176 -26.20 -3.04 11.18
CA THR A 176 -27.47 -2.77 10.49
C THR A 176 -27.22 -1.93 9.23
N PRO A 177 -28.17 -1.90 8.25
CA PRO A 177 -28.01 -1.04 7.06
C PRO A 177 -27.76 0.43 7.40
N GLU A 178 -28.37 0.93 8.48
CA GLU A 178 -28.21 2.31 8.94
C GLU A 178 -26.82 2.55 9.51
N GLN A 179 -26.31 1.62 10.34
CA GLN A 179 -24.96 1.66 10.89
C GLN A 179 -23.94 1.60 9.77
N TRP A 180 -24.11 0.68 8.83
CA TRP A 180 -23.24 0.58 7.65
C TRP A 180 -23.23 1.85 6.81
N ALA A 181 -24.38 2.47 6.60
CA ALA A 181 -24.47 3.74 5.86
C ALA A 181 -23.65 4.85 6.52
N ILE A 182 -23.60 4.90 7.85
CA ILE A 182 -22.79 5.85 8.62
C ILE A 182 -21.30 5.50 8.49
N GLN A 183 -20.95 4.24 8.72
CA GLN A 183 -19.57 3.75 8.63
C GLN A 183 -18.98 4.01 7.24
N ARG A 184 -19.76 3.77 6.20
CA ARG A 184 -19.40 4.06 4.82
C ARG A 184 -19.06 5.53 4.60
N LYS A 185 -19.90 6.45 5.09
CA LYS A 185 -19.64 7.90 5.00
C LYS A 185 -18.32 8.29 5.68
N LEU A 186 -18.02 7.70 6.84
CA LEU A 186 -16.75 7.95 7.54
C LEU A 186 -15.54 7.47 6.73
N MET A 187 -15.68 6.33 6.03
CA MET A 187 -14.60 5.78 5.19
C MET A 187 -14.45 6.53 3.87
N GLU A 188 -15.54 6.91 3.24
CA GLU A 188 -15.56 7.72 2.01
C GLU A 188 -15.02 9.13 2.25
N GLY A 189 -15.03 9.57 3.50
CA GLY A 189 -14.44 10.84 3.90
C GLY A 189 -15.27 12.03 3.48
N ASP A 190 -16.59 12.02 3.74
CA ASP A 190 -17.47 13.21 3.60
C ASP A 190 -17.14 14.27 4.69
N ILE A 191 -15.87 14.63 4.77
CA ILE A 191 -15.38 15.71 5.62
C ILE A 191 -15.11 16.89 4.70
N ARG A 192 -16.14 17.64 4.35
CA ARG A 192 -16.08 18.79 3.43
C ARG A 192 -14.92 19.74 3.71
N GLU A 193 -14.64 20.03 4.98
CA GLU A 193 -13.54 20.90 5.38
C GLU A 193 -12.17 20.33 5.00
N SER A 194 -11.95 19.03 5.24
CA SER A 194 -10.69 18.38 4.89
C SER A 194 -10.49 18.30 3.37
N LEU A 195 -11.57 18.12 2.59
CA LEU A 195 -11.49 18.10 1.12
C LEU A 195 -11.18 19.47 0.52
N VAL A 196 -11.54 20.56 1.18
CA VAL A 196 -11.17 21.92 0.76
C VAL A 196 -9.67 22.16 0.94
N LEU A 197 -9.12 21.69 2.07
CA LEU A 197 -7.69 21.84 2.38
C LEU A 197 -6.82 20.83 1.62
N TYR A 198 -7.34 19.61 1.39
CA TYR A 198 -6.65 18.51 0.77
C TYR A 198 -7.51 17.82 -0.30
N PRO A 199 -7.65 18.39 -1.52
CA PRO A 199 -8.52 17.85 -2.57
C PRO A 199 -8.24 16.39 -2.93
N ALA A 200 -7.00 15.95 -2.78
CA ALA A 200 -6.55 14.57 -3.02
C ALA A 200 -6.51 13.72 -1.75
N LEU A 201 -7.21 14.13 -0.67
CA LEU A 201 -7.26 13.35 0.57
C LEU A 201 -7.69 11.91 0.30
N GLU A 202 -6.99 10.95 0.91
CA GLU A 202 -7.28 9.54 0.80
C GLU A 202 -8.72 9.24 1.19
N ARG A 203 -9.45 8.61 0.28
CA ARG A 203 -10.79 8.05 0.47
C ARG A 203 -10.79 6.62 -0.01
N ASN A 204 -11.59 5.78 0.62
CA ASN A 204 -11.76 4.39 0.23
C ASN A 204 -13.20 4.13 -0.18
N ASP A 205 -13.40 3.31 -1.22
CA ASP A 205 -14.67 2.70 -1.53
C ASP A 205 -14.79 1.40 -0.70
N PRO A 206 -15.50 1.43 0.44
CA PRO A 206 -15.52 0.29 1.36
C PRO A 206 -16.32 -0.87 0.82
N ASP A 207 -17.43 -0.63 0.10
CA ASP A 207 -18.26 -1.69 -0.46
C ASP A 207 -17.44 -2.50 -1.46
N ARG A 208 -16.79 -1.83 -2.40
CA ARG A 208 -15.96 -2.47 -3.41
C ARG A 208 -14.74 -3.14 -2.78
N SER A 209 -14.10 -2.51 -1.81
CA SER A 209 -12.94 -3.09 -1.12
C SER A 209 -13.29 -4.37 -0.37
N PHE A 210 -14.45 -4.42 0.29
CA PHE A 210 -14.91 -5.61 0.99
C PHE A 210 -15.25 -6.74 0.01
N ASP A 211 -15.90 -6.40 -1.11
CA ASP A 211 -16.21 -7.38 -2.15
C ASP A 211 -14.94 -7.97 -2.78
N GLN A 212 -13.89 -7.17 -2.99
CA GLN A 212 -12.59 -7.62 -3.47
C GLN A 212 -11.94 -8.61 -2.49
N VAL A 213 -11.97 -8.33 -1.18
CA VAL A 213 -11.43 -9.26 -0.17
C VAL A 213 -12.22 -10.56 -0.11
N ARG A 214 -13.56 -10.51 -0.22
CA ARG A 214 -14.41 -11.71 -0.25
C ARG A 214 -14.20 -12.58 -1.49
N ALA A 215 -13.93 -11.94 -2.62
CA ALA A 215 -13.70 -12.64 -3.88
C ALA A 215 -12.26 -13.18 -4.01
N ALA A 216 -11.34 -12.73 -3.16
CA ALA A 216 -9.96 -13.16 -3.21
C ALA A 216 -9.79 -14.64 -2.84
N PRO A 217 -8.77 -15.32 -3.39
CA PRO A 217 -8.43 -16.67 -2.95
C PRO A 217 -8.22 -16.76 -1.43
N PRO A 218 -8.54 -17.88 -0.80
CA PRO A 218 -8.30 -18.05 0.62
C PRO A 218 -6.80 -17.90 0.94
N LEU A 219 -6.52 -17.34 2.10
CA LEU A 219 -5.14 -17.26 2.60
C LEU A 219 -4.56 -18.66 2.75
N ARG A 220 -3.35 -18.87 2.24
CA ARG A 220 -2.62 -20.10 2.57
C ARG A 220 -2.29 -20.14 4.07
N PRO A 221 -2.06 -21.31 4.68
CA PRO A 221 -1.59 -21.40 6.06
C PRO A 221 -0.28 -20.62 6.23
N LEU A 222 -0.30 -19.64 7.15
CA LEU A 222 0.86 -18.81 7.50
C LEU A 222 0.73 -18.31 8.94
N PRO A 223 1.83 -17.95 9.62
CA PRO A 223 1.78 -17.35 10.93
C PRO A 223 0.90 -16.09 10.95
N LEU A 224 -0.05 -16.05 11.87
CA LEU A 224 -0.97 -14.93 12.04
C LEU A 224 -1.03 -14.51 13.51
N ILE A 225 -0.85 -13.21 13.75
CA ILE A 225 -1.07 -12.57 15.06
C ILE A 225 -2.19 -11.55 14.89
N VAL A 226 -3.16 -11.57 15.82
CA VAL A 226 -4.23 -10.58 15.90
C VAL A 226 -4.11 -9.83 17.23
N LEU A 227 -3.98 -8.52 17.14
CA LEU A 227 -3.96 -7.58 18.25
C LEU A 227 -5.22 -6.74 18.18
N SER A 228 -6.09 -6.86 19.18
CA SER A 228 -7.33 -6.10 19.27
C SER A 228 -7.29 -5.20 20.50
N ALA A 229 -7.87 -4.00 20.40
CA ALA A 229 -8.07 -3.14 21.54
C ALA A 229 -8.97 -3.84 22.59
N ASP A 230 -8.70 -3.61 23.86
CA ASP A 230 -9.49 -4.14 24.98
C ASP A 230 -10.81 -3.38 25.22
N ARG A 231 -10.97 -2.24 24.56
CA ARG A 231 -12.15 -1.37 24.65
C ARG A 231 -12.77 -1.18 23.28
N PRO A 232 -14.06 -1.51 23.13
CA PRO A 232 -14.76 -1.28 21.86
C PRO A 232 -14.86 0.22 21.54
N TRP A 233 -14.75 0.57 20.29
CA TRP A 233 -14.93 1.93 19.77
C TRP A 233 -16.39 2.45 19.91
N GLY A 234 -17.34 1.53 20.13
CA GLY A 234 -18.77 1.74 20.06
C GLY A 234 -19.38 2.87 20.89
N PRO A 235 -18.94 3.20 22.12
CA PRO A 235 -19.58 4.25 22.90
C PRO A 235 -19.37 5.67 22.39
N GLN A 236 -18.40 5.90 21.50
CA GLN A 236 -18.07 7.25 20.98
C GLN A 236 -18.74 7.57 19.63
N ILE A 237 -19.26 6.57 18.94
CA ILE A 237 -19.90 6.75 17.62
C ILE A 237 -21.17 7.61 17.69
N PRO A 238 -22.09 7.48 18.69
CA PRO A 238 -23.28 8.31 18.77
C PRO A 238 -22.99 9.81 18.85
N SER A 239 -21.89 10.23 19.49
CA SER A 239 -21.51 11.65 19.60
C SER A 239 -20.88 12.22 18.32
N LEU A 240 -20.48 11.39 17.37
CA LEU A 240 -19.95 11.79 16.06
C LEU A 240 -21.04 11.85 14.99
N ILE A 241 -22.26 11.40 15.31
CA ILE A 241 -23.39 11.22 14.39
C ILE A 241 -24.53 12.22 14.71
N ALA A 242 -24.51 12.79 15.89
CA ALA A 242 -25.45 13.85 16.31
C ALA A 242 -25.01 15.22 15.79
#